data_4844a3ea9449e8462b3dbef227760356
#
_entry.id   4844a3ea9449e8462b3dbef227760356
#
_cell.length_a   1.000
_cell.length_b   1.000
_cell.length_c   1.000
_cell.angle_alpha   90.00
_cell.angle_beta   90.00
_cell.angle_gamma   90.00
#
_symmetry.space_group_name_H-M   'P 1'
#
loop_
_entity.id
_entity.type
_entity.pdbx_description
1 polymer ?
#
loop_
_entity_poly.entity_id
_entity_poly.type
_entity_poly.pdbx_seq_one_letter_code
_entity_poly.pdbx_strand_id
1 'polypeptide(L)'
;GVLIRNFALLKSGKNHESMLRRLLSTGPYPSRCVEENLADITAQQAAGVYGARALVELSQRYSQKLIDFYMGQILILAGDSMQRWIQTLPDKPMSFEDCLDDGSRIAATLQRHANRLEVRFETSPVHPNGFNATPAIVTAATLYVLRCVSGSDLPLCDGVLRDVTIDIPEGMLAPPHDSDPAKCPAVVAGNVETSQRIVDVLLGALNAAAASQGTMNNLLIGDSSFGYYETIGGGSGATVDQPGADAVHTHMTNTRITDPEILESRLPIRLRRFAIRQQSGGSGKHRGGNGMIREFEFLKPLVISLLTGRRNVGPYGMLGGQAGKPGTNLLVSGQDTKVLGANVSLTVVAGDRLIIETPGGGGWGKATQ
;
A
#
# COMPACT_ATOMS: atom_id res chain seq x y z
N GLY A 1 12.60 -4.96 -14.42
CA GLY A 1 13.50 -4.92 -13.28
C GLY A 1 14.47 -6.09 -13.24
N VAL A 2 15.33 -6.11 -12.27
CA VAL A 2 16.35 -7.16 -12.07
C VAL A 2 15.91 -8.05 -10.92
N LEU A 3 15.83 -9.37 -11.16
CA LEU A 3 15.60 -10.37 -10.11
C LEU A 3 16.93 -10.98 -9.67
N ILE A 4 17.26 -10.82 -8.39
CA ILE A 4 18.48 -11.35 -7.79
C ILE A 4 18.09 -12.39 -6.74
N ARG A 5 18.64 -13.61 -6.85
CA ARG A 5 18.37 -14.71 -5.92
C ARG A 5 19.63 -15.05 -5.15
N ASN A 6 19.52 -15.14 -3.81
CA ASN A 6 20.57 -15.63 -2.91
C ASN A 6 21.96 -14.98 -3.12
N PHE A 7 21.98 -13.66 -3.36
CA PHE A 7 23.23 -12.93 -3.52
C PHE A 7 23.86 -12.57 -2.18
N ALA A 8 25.05 -13.06 -1.92
CA ALA A 8 25.80 -12.71 -0.72
C ALA A 8 26.60 -11.42 -0.95
N LEU A 9 26.04 -10.29 -0.52
CA LEU A 9 26.69 -8.98 -0.60
C LEU A 9 27.98 -8.93 0.25
N LEU A 10 27.91 -9.50 1.45
CA LEU A 10 29.05 -9.70 2.36
C LEU A 10 29.30 -11.20 2.56
N LYS A 11 30.51 -11.65 2.24
CA LYS A 11 30.93 -13.02 2.49
C LYS A 11 32.34 -13.02 3.07
N SER A 12 32.50 -13.58 4.28
CA SER A 12 33.80 -13.65 4.98
C SER A 12 34.53 -12.32 5.02
N GLY A 13 33.81 -11.22 5.31
CA GLY A 13 34.36 -9.86 5.40
C GLY A 13 34.63 -9.17 4.05
N LYS A 14 34.43 -9.84 2.93
CA LYS A 14 34.58 -9.25 1.58
C LYS A 14 33.24 -8.71 1.10
N ASN A 15 33.24 -7.46 0.65
CA ASN A 15 32.10 -6.82 0.01
C ASN A 15 32.10 -7.14 -1.51
N HIS A 16 30.94 -7.54 -2.02
CA HIS A 16 30.73 -7.88 -3.43
C HIS A 16 29.88 -6.82 -4.16
N GLU A 17 29.96 -5.56 -3.75
CA GLU A 17 29.20 -4.45 -4.34
C GLU A 17 29.43 -4.30 -5.84
N SER A 18 30.68 -4.47 -6.32
CA SER A 18 30.96 -4.36 -7.75
C SER A 18 30.23 -5.41 -8.60
N MET A 19 30.03 -6.62 -8.06
CA MET A 19 29.24 -7.65 -8.70
C MET A 19 27.76 -7.33 -8.66
N LEU A 20 27.25 -6.79 -7.53
CA LEU A 20 25.87 -6.34 -7.41
C LEU A 20 25.56 -5.21 -8.39
N ARG A 21 26.44 -4.21 -8.48
CA ARG A 21 26.38 -3.12 -9.46
C ARG A 21 26.25 -3.65 -10.89
N ARG A 22 27.05 -4.62 -11.25
CA ARG A 22 26.99 -5.26 -12.56
C ARG A 22 25.63 -5.95 -12.78
N LEU A 23 25.11 -6.69 -11.79
CA LEU A 23 23.81 -7.34 -11.89
C LEU A 23 22.67 -6.32 -12.08
N LEU A 24 22.71 -5.20 -11.34
CA LEU A 24 21.71 -4.14 -11.46
C LEU A 24 21.76 -3.43 -12.82
N SER A 25 22.95 -3.34 -13.44
CA SER A 25 23.17 -2.64 -14.71
C SER A 25 22.98 -3.51 -15.96
N THR A 26 22.78 -4.82 -15.81
CA THR A 26 22.70 -5.77 -16.93
C THR A 26 21.33 -6.43 -16.99
N GLY A 27 21.02 -7.04 -18.14
CA GLY A 27 19.76 -7.74 -18.37
C GLY A 27 18.78 -6.96 -19.25
N PRO A 28 17.61 -7.52 -19.55
CA PRO A 28 16.62 -6.90 -20.45
C PRO A 28 15.96 -5.63 -19.86
N TYR A 29 15.93 -5.51 -18.53
CA TYR A 29 15.32 -4.37 -17.82
C TYR A 29 16.24 -3.89 -16.70
N PRO A 30 17.41 -3.29 -17.03
CA PRO A 30 18.36 -2.84 -16.03
C PRO A 30 17.78 -1.70 -15.18
N SER A 31 18.34 -1.53 -13.98
CA SER A 31 18.00 -0.37 -13.15
C SER A 31 18.45 0.93 -13.80
N ARG A 32 17.61 1.97 -13.75
CA ARG A 32 17.93 3.33 -14.18
C ARG A 32 18.59 4.18 -13.09
N CYS A 33 18.47 3.74 -11.82
CA CYS A 33 18.95 4.44 -10.64
C CYS A 33 19.87 3.53 -9.81
N VAL A 34 20.95 3.03 -10.43
CA VAL A 34 21.86 2.04 -9.79
C VAL A 34 22.48 2.58 -8.50
N GLU A 35 22.87 3.85 -8.48
CA GLU A 35 23.50 4.47 -7.30
C GLU A 35 22.50 4.55 -6.12
N GLU A 36 21.25 4.92 -6.38
CA GLU A 36 20.22 4.95 -5.36
C GLU A 36 19.92 3.56 -4.82
N ASN A 37 19.82 2.55 -5.71
CA ASN A 37 19.61 1.16 -5.27
C ASN A 37 20.76 0.66 -4.40
N LEU A 38 22.00 1.01 -4.73
CA LEU A 38 23.16 0.65 -3.91
C LEU A 38 23.17 1.37 -2.57
N ALA A 39 22.77 2.66 -2.54
CA ALA A 39 22.62 3.41 -1.30
C ALA A 39 21.56 2.78 -0.38
N ASP A 40 20.40 2.39 -0.92
CA ASP A 40 19.34 1.70 -0.18
C ASP A 40 19.81 0.35 0.38
N ILE A 41 20.52 -0.45 -0.42
CA ILE A 41 21.07 -1.73 0.02
C ILE A 41 22.14 -1.53 1.11
N THR A 42 22.98 -0.49 0.98
CA THR A 42 23.96 -0.13 2.01
C THR A 42 23.28 0.28 3.31
N ALA A 43 22.19 1.05 3.24
CA ALA A 43 21.41 1.44 4.41
C ALA A 43 20.76 0.21 5.10
N GLN A 44 20.22 -0.73 4.33
CA GLN A 44 19.70 -2.00 4.86
C GLN A 44 20.80 -2.82 5.57
N GLN A 45 21.99 -2.88 4.97
CA GLN A 45 23.14 -3.56 5.57
C GLN A 45 23.57 -2.88 6.89
N ALA A 46 23.65 -1.57 6.90
CA ALA A 46 23.99 -0.79 8.11
C ALA A 46 22.97 -1.01 9.22
N ALA A 47 21.67 -1.04 8.89
CA ALA A 47 20.60 -1.33 9.84
C ALA A 47 20.75 -2.75 10.44
N GLY A 48 21.06 -3.74 9.61
CA GLY A 48 21.30 -5.12 10.06
C GLY A 48 22.50 -5.23 11.01
N VAL A 49 23.61 -4.57 10.69
CA VAL A 49 24.80 -4.53 11.55
C VAL A 49 24.53 -3.84 12.88
N TYR A 50 23.80 -2.69 12.83
CA TYR A 50 23.41 -1.97 14.05
C TYR A 50 22.48 -2.81 14.93
N GLY A 51 21.45 -3.44 14.35
CA GLY A 51 20.54 -4.32 15.09
C GLY A 51 21.24 -5.50 15.75
N ALA A 52 22.16 -6.16 15.05
CA ALA A 52 22.95 -7.25 15.60
C ALA A 52 23.81 -6.77 16.79
N ARG A 53 24.47 -5.62 16.67
CA ARG A 53 25.26 -5.02 17.77
C ARG A 53 24.36 -4.69 18.97
N ALA A 54 23.21 -4.06 18.75
CA ALA A 54 22.28 -3.71 19.82
C ALA A 54 21.79 -4.95 20.58
N LEU A 55 21.50 -6.06 19.88
CA LEU A 55 21.12 -7.32 20.52
C LEU A 55 22.26 -7.91 21.36
N VAL A 56 23.51 -7.85 20.87
CA VAL A 56 24.69 -8.29 21.62
C VAL A 56 24.86 -7.44 22.89
N GLU A 57 24.78 -6.12 22.79
CA GLU A 57 24.88 -5.19 23.93
C GLU A 57 23.79 -5.47 24.98
N LEU A 58 22.52 -5.67 24.52
CA LEU A 58 21.42 -6.07 25.41
C LEU A 58 21.72 -7.41 26.12
N SER A 59 22.21 -8.41 25.38
CA SER A 59 22.56 -9.71 25.95
C SER A 59 23.70 -9.63 26.96
N GLN A 60 24.68 -8.76 26.74
CA GLN A 60 25.76 -8.49 27.71
C GLN A 60 25.25 -7.79 28.96
N ARG A 61 24.30 -6.86 28.82
CA ARG A 61 23.71 -6.08 29.94
C ARG A 61 22.74 -6.92 30.80
N TYR A 62 21.90 -7.75 30.15
CA TYR A 62 20.77 -8.41 30.80
C TYR A 62 20.85 -9.95 30.78
N SER A 63 21.85 -10.53 30.17
CA SER A 63 22.01 -11.95 29.83
C SER A 63 21.12 -12.41 28.66
N GLN A 64 21.67 -13.33 27.86
CA GLN A 64 20.95 -13.93 26.74
C GLN A 64 19.62 -14.57 27.16
N LYS A 65 19.66 -15.33 28.28
CA LYS A 65 18.49 -16.03 28.82
C LYS A 65 17.33 -15.06 29.13
N LEU A 66 17.64 -13.87 29.66
CA LEU A 66 16.60 -12.87 29.96
C LEU A 66 16.04 -12.24 28.70
N ILE A 67 16.88 -11.95 27.70
CA ILE A 67 16.43 -11.41 26.41
C ILE A 67 15.53 -12.43 25.72
N ASP A 68 15.92 -13.69 25.60
CA ASP A 68 15.12 -14.75 25.00
C ASP A 68 13.76 -14.91 25.70
N PHE A 69 13.77 -14.84 27.03
CA PHE A 69 12.54 -14.88 27.83
C PHE A 69 11.60 -13.74 27.46
N TYR A 70 12.08 -12.48 27.45
CA TYR A 70 11.23 -11.33 27.11
C TYR A 70 10.78 -11.31 25.64
N MET A 71 11.60 -11.73 24.71
CA MET A 71 11.19 -11.91 23.31
C MET A 71 10.03 -12.91 23.20
N GLY A 72 10.09 -14.04 23.94
CA GLY A 72 8.98 -14.98 24.03
C GLY A 72 7.74 -14.38 24.68
N GLN A 73 7.90 -13.58 25.76
CA GLN A 73 6.77 -12.93 26.44
C GLN A 73 6.06 -11.91 25.56
N ILE A 74 6.78 -11.18 24.69
CA ILE A 74 6.19 -10.24 23.72
C ILE A 74 5.26 -10.98 22.75
N LEU A 75 5.67 -12.13 22.22
CA LEU A 75 4.83 -12.97 21.35
C LEU A 75 3.58 -13.47 22.09
N ILE A 76 3.75 -13.94 23.33
CA ILE A 76 2.62 -14.42 24.17
C ILE A 76 1.65 -13.27 24.44
N LEU A 77 2.14 -12.11 24.87
CA LEU A 77 1.32 -10.93 25.17
C LEU A 77 0.50 -10.49 23.95
N ALA A 78 1.12 -10.45 22.78
CA ALA A 78 0.43 -10.09 21.54
C ALA A 78 -0.66 -11.12 21.21
N GLY A 79 -0.36 -12.42 21.30
CA GLY A 79 -1.32 -13.48 21.07
C GLY A 79 -2.49 -13.47 22.04
N ASP A 80 -2.23 -13.31 23.34
CA ASP A 80 -3.28 -13.27 24.37
C ASP A 80 -4.19 -12.04 24.21
N SER A 81 -3.63 -10.90 23.84
CA SER A 81 -4.40 -9.71 23.56
C SER A 81 -5.28 -9.88 22.32
N MET A 82 -4.74 -10.47 21.26
CA MET A 82 -5.54 -10.78 20.07
C MET A 82 -6.63 -11.79 20.36
N GLN A 83 -6.35 -12.83 21.15
CA GLN A 83 -7.35 -13.83 21.55
C GLN A 83 -8.52 -13.18 22.31
N ARG A 84 -8.24 -12.25 23.25
CA ARG A 84 -9.31 -11.50 23.97
C ARG A 84 -10.16 -10.70 22.99
N TRP A 85 -9.57 -10.05 22.00
CA TRP A 85 -10.32 -9.34 20.97
C TRP A 85 -11.14 -10.29 20.10
N ILE A 86 -10.58 -11.43 19.66
CA ILE A 86 -11.31 -12.46 18.88
C ILE A 86 -12.57 -12.90 19.61
N GLN A 87 -12.54 -13.05 20.94
CA GLN A 87 -13.69 -13.44 21.74
C GLN A 87 -14.83 -12.41 21.74
N THR A 88 -14.55 -11.14 21.39
CA THR A 88 -15.59 -10.11 21.23
C THR A 88 -16.33 -10.15 19.91
N LEU A 89 -15.77 -10.87 18.91
CA LEU A 89 -16.38 -11.00 17.60
C LEU A 89 -17.64 -11.89 17.65
N PRO A 90 -18.63 -11.63 16.75
CA PRO A 90 -19.83 -12.47 16.66
C PRO A 90 -19.48 -13.88 16.16
N ASP A 91 -20.29 -14.88 16.51
CA ASP A 91 -20.13 -16.26 16.03
C ASP A 91 -20.53 -16.46 14.56
N LYS A 92 -21.27 -15.50 13.97
CA LYS A 92 -21.69 -15.55 12.56
C LYS A 92 -20.56 -15.09 11.64
N PRO A 93 -20.47 -15.61 10.40
CA PRO A 93 -19.55 -15.11 9.39
C PRO A 93 -19.74 -13.62 9.12
N MET A 94 -18.65 -12.92 8.96
CA MET A 94 -18.58 -11.50 8.58
C MET A 94 -17.91 -11.43 7.21
N SER A 95 -18.65 -11.05 6.17
CA SER A 95 -18.16 -11.05 4.80
C SER A 95 -18.29 -9.69 4.15
N PHE A 96 -17.37 -9.36 3.29
CA PHE A 96 -17.39 -8.16 2.46
C PHE A 96 -16.63 -8.39 1.15
N GLU A 97 -16.98 -7.63 0.13
CA GLU A 97 -16.29 -7.67 -1.16
C GLU A 97 -16.15 -6.30 -1.78
N ASP A 98 -15.12 -6.13 -2.59
CA ASP A 98 -14.86 -4.94 -3.38
C ASP A 98 -14.15 -5.34 -4.69
N CYS A 99 -14.14 -4.44 -5.67
CA CYS A 99 -13.52 -4.69 -6.96
C CYS A 99 -12.49 -3.61 -7.30
N LEU A 100 -11.48 -3.99 -8.08
CA LEU A 100 -10.63 -3.04 -8.79
C LEU A 100 -11.43 -2.37 -9.94
N ASP A 101 -10.87 -1.36 -10.56
CA ASP A 101 -11.55 -0.61 -11.63
C ASP A 101 -11.83 -1.42 -12.90
N ASP A 102 -11.13 -2.54 -13.09
CA ASP A 102 -11.34 -3.50 -14.18
C ASP A 102 -12.33 -4.62 -13.85
N GLY A 103 -12.94 -4.59 -12.65
CA GLY A 103 -13.86 -5.60 -12.18
C GLY A 103 -13.19 -6.79 -11.45
N SER A 104 -11.87 -6.82 -11.31
CA SER A 104 -11.21 -7.87 -10.53
C SER A 104 -11.67 -7.84 -9.07
N ARG A 105 -12.24 -8.95 -8.61
CA ARG A 105 -12.93 -9.07 -7.31
C ARG A 105 -11.97 -9.52 -6.22
N ILE A 106 -12.12 -8.92 -5.05
CA ILE A 106 -11.50 -9.34 -3.78
C ILE A 106 -12.62 -9.43 -2.74
N ALA A 107 -12.77 -10.60 -2.12
CA ALA A 107 -13.71 -10.78 -1.03
C ALA A 107 -13.02 -11.45 0.15
N ALA A 108 -13.49 -11.18 1.35
CA ALA A 108 -13.02 -11.84 2.57
C ALA A 108 -14.20 -12.23 3.46
N THR A 109 -14.08 -13.39 4.08
CA THR A 109 -14.98 -13.86 5.14
C THR A 109 -14.16 -14.12 6.39
N LEU A 110 -14.51 -13.45 7.47
CA LEU A 110 -13.95 -13.66 8.80
C LEU A 110 -14.92 -14.49 9.62
N GLN A 111 -14.46 -15.61 10.17
CA GLN A 111 -15.27 -16.51 10.99
C GLN A 111 -14.54 -16.81 12.29
N ARG A 112 -15.21 -16.54 13.41
CA ARG A 112 -14.74 -16.99 14.73
C ARG A 112 -15.06 -18.47 14.94
N HIS A 113 -14.08 -19.22 15.42
CA HIS A 113 -14.20 -20.60 15.87
C HIS A 113 -13.67 -20.70 17.30
N ALA A 114 -14.53 -20.59 18.29
CA ALA A 114 -14.15 -20.49 19.71
C ALA A 114 -13.14 -19.34 19.93
N ASN A 115 -11.85 -19.67 20.17
CA ASN A 115 -10.78 -18.73 20.44
C ASN A 115 -9.89 -18.42 19.21
N ARG A 116 -10.28 -18.91 18.04
CA ARG A 116 -9.53 -18.74 16.78
C ARG A 116 -10.34 -17.92 15.78
N LEU A 117 -9.62 -17.22 14.92
CA LEU A 117 -10.18 -16.49 13.79
C LEU A 117 -9.70 -17.13 12.49
N GLU A 118 -10.63 -17.50 11.63
CA GLU A 118 -10.35 -17.84 10.25
C GLU A 118 -10.64 -16.64 9.36
N VAL A 119 -9.70 -16.27 8.50
CA VAL A 119 -9.83 -15.25 7.48
C VAL A 119 -9.69 -15.94 6.14
N ARG A 120 -10.78 -16.12 5.41
CA ARG A 120 -10.82 -16.75 4.10
C ARG A 120 -10.99 -15.70 3.03
N PHE A 121 -10.09 -15.70 2.05
CA PHE A 121 -10.21 -14.84 0.88
C PHE A 121 -10.83 -15.57 -0.32
N GLU A 122 -11.54 -14.82 -1.14
CA GLU A 122 -11.93 -15.19 -2.50
C GLU A 122 -11.42 -14.11 -3.44
N THR A 123 -10.94 -14.50 -4.60
CA THR A 123 -10.28 -13.60 -5.53
C THR A 123 -10.55 -13.97 -6.98
N SER A 124 -10.42 -12.99 -7.86
CA SER A 124 -10.34 -13.22 -9.31
C SER A 124 -9.13 -14.08 -9.68
N PRO A 125 -9.14 -14.72 -10.86
CA PRO A 125 -7.97 -15.38 -11.41
C PRO A 125 -6.74 -14.47 -11.43
N VAL A 126 -5.58 -15.04 -11.71
CA VAL A 126 -4.32 -14.29 -11.89
C VAL A 126 -4.55 -13.12 -12.85
N HIS A 127 -4.22 -11.92 -12.38
CA HIS A 127 -4.39 -10.70 -13.14
C HIS A 127 -3.32 -10.61 -14.26
N PRO A 128 -3.68 -10.24 -15.49
CA PRO A 128 -2.72 -10.19 -16.63
C PRO A 128 -1.65 -9.10 -16.46
N ASN A 129 -1.93 -8.08 -15.66
CA ASN A 129 -1.00 -6.97 -15.36
C ASN A 129 -0.46 -7.10 -13.93
N GLY A 130 0.26 -6.10 -13.44
CA GLY A 130 0.96 -6.10 -12.17
C GLY A 130 0.11 -6.01 -10.89
N PHE A 131 -1.22 -6.17 -10.93
CA PHE A 131 -2.12 -6.06 -9.77
C PHE A 131 -2.17 -7.31 -8.89
N ASN A 132 -1.46 -8.37 -9.23
CA ASN A 132 -1.38 -9.53 -8.35
C ASN A 132 -0.66 -9.17 -7.04
N ALA A 133 -1.19 -9.66 -5.92
CA ALA A 133 -0.53 -9.59 -4.63
C ALA A 133 0.15 -10.94 -4.31
N THR A 134 1.13 -10.92 -3.43
CA THR A 134 1.70 -12.16 -2.89
C THR A 134 1.03 -12.53 -1.57
N PRO A 135 1.05 -13.80 -1.12
CA PRO A 135 0.56 -14.19 0.19
C PRO A 135 1.17 -13.35 1.33
N ALA A 136 2.42 -12.93 1.20
CA ALA A 136 3.08 -12.05 2.16
C ALA A 136 2.38 -10.68 2.28
N ILE A 137 1.98 -10.08 1.15
CA ILE A 137 1.23 -8.82 1.12
C ILE A 137 -0.16 -8.99 1.77
N VAL A 138 -0.86 -10.08 1.45
CA VAL A 138 -2.19 -10.38 2.04
C VAL A 138 -2.08 -10.55 3.55
N THR A 139 -1.08 -11.31 4.01
CA THR A 139 -0.80 -11.51 5.44
C THR A 139 -0.46 -10.20 6.13
N ALA A 140 0.38 -9.36 5.52
CA ALA A 140 0.74 -8.04 6.07
C ALA A 140 -0.47 -7.10 6.17
N ALA A 141 -1.35 -7.06 5.16
CA ALA A 141 -2.58 -6.28 5.18
C ALA A 141 -3.55 -6.79 6.26
N THR A 142 -3.68 -8.11 6.40
CA THR A 142 -4.50 -8.72 7.46
C THR A 142 -3.96 -8.37 8.85
N LEU A 143 -2.65 -8.53 9.07
CA LEU A 143 -1.98 -8.15 10.32
C LEU A 143 -2.20 -6.67 10.66
N TYR A 144 -2.08 -5.80 9.67
CA TYR A 144 -2.34 -4.36 9.82
C TYR A 144 -3.77 -4.11 10.32
N VAL A 145 -4.78 -4.69 9.64
CA VAL A 145 -6.18 -4.51 10.04
C VAL A 145 -6.44 -5.02 11.45
N LEU A 146 -5.99 -6.24 11.76
CA LEU A 146 -6.18 -6.83 13.08
C LEU A 146 -5.61 -5.95 14.20
N ARG A 147 -4.43 -5.35 13.98
CA ARG A 147 -3.86 -4.39 14.94
C ARG A 147 -4.69 -3.10 15.06
N CYS A 148 -5.19 -2.56 13.95
CA CYS A 148 -6.03 -1.35 13.97
C CYS A 148 -7.33 -1.57 14.77
N VAL A 149 -7.98 -2.73 14.61
CA VAL A 149 -9.30 -2.98 15.22
C VAL A 149 -9.24 -3.56 16.62
N SER A 150 -8.11 -4.14 17.03
CA SER A 150 -7.96 -4.73 18.36
C SER A 150 -7.91 -3.70 19.49
N GLY A 151 -7.71 -2.41 19.17
CA GLY A 151 -7.73 -1.30 20.15
C GLY A 151 -6.63 -1.35 21.20
N SER A 152 -5.56 -2.09 20.99
CA SER A 152 -4.45 -2.25 21.92
C SER A 152 -3.10 -1.93 21.28
N ASP A 153 -2.18 -1.39 22.08
CA ASP A 153 -0.78 -1.16 21.68
C ASP A 153 -0.02 -2.49 21.55
N LEU A 154 -0.46 -3.32 20.62
CA LEU A 154 0.19 -4.60 20.36
C LEU A 154 1.53 -4.40 19.66
N PRO A 155 2.59 -5.07 20.13
CA PRO A 155 3.83 -5.16 19.36
C PRO A 155 3.57 -5.74 17.97
N LEU A 156 4.24 -5.20 16.94
CA LEU A 156 4.20 -5.79 15.60
C LEU A 156 5.07 -7.04 15.58
N CYS A 157 4.46 -8.20 15.78
CA CYS A 157 5.13 -9.49 15.80
C CYS A 157 4.15 -10.61 15.43
N ASP A 158 4.68 -11.79 15.13
CA ASP A 158 3.91 -12.99 14.76
C ASP A 158 2.93 -13.46 15.84
N GLY A 159 3.12 -13.02 17.10
CA GLY A 159 2.17 -13.31 18.16
C GLY A 159 0.75 -12.86 17.86
N VAL A 160 0.55 -11.79 17.08
CA VAL A 160 -0.77 -11.31 16.63
C VAL A 160 -1.50 -12.36 15.79
N LEU A 161 -0.76 -13.17 15.03
CA LEU A 161 -1.32 -14.20 14.14
C LEU A 161 -1.36 -15.60 14.78
N ARG A 162 -0.99 -15.77 16.04
CA ARG A 162 -0.92 -17.07 16.74
C ARG A 162 -2.24 -17.88 16.62
N ASP A 163 -3.36 -17.21 16.80
CA ASP A 163 -4.69 -17.82 16.79
C ASP A 163 -5.51 -17.39 15.55
N VAL A 164 -4.83 -16.94 14.48
CA VAL A 164 -5.42 -16.51 13.21
C VAL A 164 -4.95 -17.42 12.09
N THR A 165 -5.89 -17.99 11.36
CA THR A 165 -5.61 -18.73 10.12
C THR A 165 -6.02 -17.87 8.93
N ILE A 166 -5.13 -17.71 7.95
CA ILE A 166 -5.39 -16.95 6.73
C ILE A 166 -5.38 -17.94 5.56
N ASP A 167 -6.54 -18.12 4.92
CA ASP A 167 -6.70 -18.96 3.75
C ASP A 167 -6.73 -18.10 2.49
N ILE A 168 -5.73 -18.27 1.61
CA ILE A 168 -5.52 -17.48 0.42
C ILE A 168 -5.53 -18.42 -0.79
N PRO A 169 -6.59 -18.41 -1.61
CA PRO A 169 -6.67 -19.27 -2.78
C PRO A 169 -5.70 -18.83 -3.87
N GLU A 170 -5.29 -19.76 -4.72
CA GLU A 170 -4.55 -19.44 -5.94
C GLU A 170 -5.36 -18.46 -6.80
N GLY A 171 -4.66 -17.46 -7.38
CA GLY A 171 -5.28 -16.40 -8.18
C GLY A 171 -4.55 -15.08 -8.01
N MET A 172 -5.27 -13.97 -8.08
CA MET A 172 -4.68 -12.63 -7.98
C MET A 172 -3.98 -12.37 -6.62
N LEU A 173 -4.43 -13.03 -5.53
CA LEU A 173 -3.85 -12.86 -4.19
C LEU A 173 -2.74 -13.86 -3.84
N ALA A 174 -2.61 -14.91 -4.64
CA ALA A 174 -1.53 -15.92 -4.55
C ALA A 174 -1.20 -16.42 -5.95
N PRO A 175 -0.56 -15.61 -6.81
CA PRO A 175 -0.23 -16.03 -8.17
C PRO A 175 0.81 -17.15 -8.14
N PRO A 176 0.74 -18.09 -9.09
CA PRO A 176 1.65 -19.22 -9.17
C PRO A 176 3.09 -18.72 -9.39
N HIS A 177 4.03 -19.43 -8.80
CA HIS A 177 5.45 -19.19 -8.99
C HIS A 177 6.03 -20.12 -10.07
N ASP A 178 6.78 -19.57 -11.01
CA ASP A 178 7.55 -20.33 -12.00
C ASP A 178 9.05 -20.24 -11.68
N SER A 179 9.81 -21.29 -12.03
CA SER A 179 11.27 -21.28 -11.91
C SER A 179 11.92 -20.28 -12.87
N ASP A 180 11.27 -20.02 -14.01
CA ASP A 180 11.63 -18.98 -14.97
C ASP A 180 10.99 -17.65 -14.57
N PRO A 181 11.78 -16.64 -14.16
CA PRO A 181 11.24 -15.33 -13.74
C PRO A 181 10.42 -14.63 -14.82
N ALA A 182 10.66 -14.91 -16.10
CA ALA A 182 9.92 -14.30 -17.20
C ALA A 182 8.47 -14.79 -17.30
N LYS A 183 8.18 -15.95 -16.69
CA LYS A 183 6.84 -16.56 -16.66
C LYS A 183 6.08 -16.24 -15.38
N CYS A 184 6.74 -15.67 -14.37
CA CYS A 184 6.07 -15.28 -13.13
C CYS A 184 5.10 -14.14 -13.40
N PRO A 185 3.85 -14.21 -12.88
CA PRO A 185 2.93 -13.07 -12.95
C PRO A 185 3.52 -11.83 -12.29
N ALA A 186 3.27 -10.66 -12.88
CA ALA A 186 3.75 -9.40 -12.32
C ALA A 186 2.98 -9.04 -11.05
N VAL A 187 3.68 -8.59 -10.00
CA VAL A 187 3.13 -8.30 -8.67
C VAL A 187 3.42 -6.87 -8.19
N VAL A 188 3.90 -5.99 -9.07
CA VAL A 188 4.37 -4.64 -8.68
C VAL A 188 3.29 -3.79 -8.02
N ALA A 189 2.05 -3.88 -8.48
CA ALA A 189 0.93 -3.11 -7.93
C ALA A 189 0.25 -3.82 -6.73
N GLY A 190 0.62 -5.04 -6.43
CA GLY A 190 0.08 -5.79 -5.28
C GLY A 190 0.26 -5.04 -3.97
N ASN A 191 1.42 -4.44 -3.77
CA ASN A 191 1.72 -3.66 -2.56
C ASN A 191 1.06 -2.27 -2.55
N VAL A 192 0.83 -1.65 -3.70
CA VAL A 192 0.41 -0.25 -3.77
C VAL A 192 -1.06 -0.04 -4.12
N GLU A 193 -1.72 -1.03 -4.71
CA GLU A 193 -3.14 -0.97 -5.09
C GLU A 193 -3.96 -2.09 -4.44
N THR A 194 -3.58 -3.35 -4.69
CA THR A 194 -4.31 -4.52 -4.20
C THR A 194 -4.32 -4.58 -2.68
N SER A 195 -3.21 -4.25 -2.02
CA SER A 195 -3.12 -4.21 -0.56
C SER A 195 -4.11 -3.22 0.08
N GLN A 196 -4.32 -2.06 -0.54
CA GLN A 196 -5.29 -1.06 -0.08
C GLN A 196 -6.72 -1.62 -0.14
N ARG A 197 -7.05 -2.37 -1.20
CA ARG A 197 -8.36 -3.03 -1.32
C ARG A 197 -8.55 -4.16 -0.33
N ILE A 198 -7.52 -4.95 -0.07
CA ILE A 198 -7.56 -5.99 0.96
C ILE A 198 -7.89 -5.38 2.32
N VAL A 199 -7.26 -4.26 2.67
CA VAL A 199 -7.54 -3.53 3.92
C VAL A 199 -8.99 -3.03 3.95
N ASP A 200 -9.45 -2.36 2.88
CA ASP A 200 -10.83 -1.90 2.78
C ASP A 200 -11.82 -3.06 2.95
N VAL A 201 -11.60 -4.21 2.27
CA VAL A 201 -12.46 -5.38 2.36
C VAL A 201 -12.53 -5.95 3.79
N LEU A 202 -11.39 -6.06 4.47
CA LEU A 202 -11.35 -6.56 5.85
C LEU A 202 -12.02 -5.61 6.83
N LEU A 203 -11.79 -4.28 6.68
CA LEU A 203 -12.46 -3.27 7.52
C LEU A 203 -13.98 -3.23 7.27
N GLY A 204 -14.40 -3.42 6.01
CA GLY A 204 -15.79 -3.54 5.64
C GLY A 204 -16.46 -4.78 6.25
N ALA A 205 -15.81 -5.95 6.20
CA ALA A 205 -16.30 -7.18 6.80
C ALA A 205 -16.48 -7.06 8.32
N LEU A 206 -15.57 -6.37 8.98
CA LEU A 206 -15.62 -6.08 10.42
C LEU A 206 -16.57 -4.93 10.79
N ASN A 207 -17.19 -4.26 9.83
CA ASN A 207 -17.93 -3.01 10.04
C ASN A 207 -17.14 -2.00 10.86
N ALA A 208 -15.83 -1.89 10.61
CA ALA A 208 -14.95 -1.03 11.39
C ALA A 208 -14.75 0.37 10.78
N ALA A 209 -14.69 0.46 9.45
CA ALA A 209 -14.55 1.72 8.74
C ALA A 209 -15.17 1.65 7.34
N ALA A 210 -15.61 2.79 6.82
CA ALA A 210 -15.87 2.98 5.39
C ALA A 210 -14.55 2.94 4.60
N ALA A 211 -14.62 2.74 3.28
CA ALA A 211 -13.41 2.65 2.47
C ALA A 211 -12.62 3.97 2.47
N SER A 212 -11.34 3.86 2.60
CA SER A 212 -10.42 4.96 2.31
C SER A 212 -10.24 5.12 0.80
N GLN A 213 -9.34 5.99 0.36
CA GLN A 213 -9.08 6.21 -1.08
C GLN A 213 -8.82 4.90 -1.88
N GLY A 214 -8.38 3.83 -1.24
CA GLY A 214 -8.24 2.49 -1.83
C GLY A 214 -7.22 2.36 -2.96
N THR A 215 -6.28 3.30 -3.06
CA THR A 215 -5.23 3.40 -4.07
C THR A 215 -4.11 4.26 -3.51
N MET A 216 -2.88 4.07 -3.94
CA MET A 216 -1.78 4.99 -3.62
C MET A 216 -1.59 6.10 -4.65
N ASN A 217 -2.43 6.13 -5.69
CA ASN A 217 -2.37 7.14 -6.76
C ASN A 217 -0.95 7.36 -7.29
N ASN A 218 -0.30 6.27 -7.72
CA ASN A 218 1.10 6.29 -8.07
C ASN A 218 1.34 7.08 -9.37
N LEU A 219 2.32 7.97 -9.33
CA LEU A 219 2.81 8.73 -10.45
C LEU A 219 4.30 8.44 -10.68
N LEU A 220 4.64 8.05 -11.89
CA LEU A 220 6.01 7.90 -12.34
C LEU A 220 6.29 8.97 -13.40
N ILE A 221 7.43 9.64 -13.30
CA ILE A 221 7.92 10.64 -14.25
C ILE A 221 9.36 10.33 -14.56
N GLY A 222 9.77 10.40 -15.82
CA GLY A 222 11.17 10.21 -16.14
C GLY A 222 11.51 10.27 -17.63
N ASP A 223 12.79 10.14 -17.90
CA ASP A 223 13.37 9.95 -19.22
C ASP A 223 14.56 8.96 -19.15
N SER A 224 15.48 9.02 -20.11
CA SER A 224 16.69 8.18 -20.08
C SER A 224 17.70 8.55 -18.98
N SER A 225 17.58 9.75 -18.38
CA SER A 225 18.55 10.30 -17.41
C SER A 225 18.11 10.19 -15.96
N PHE A 226 16.79 10.11 -15.69
CA PHE A 226 16.24 9.99 -14.34
C PHE A 226 14.90 9.22 -14.32
N GLY A 227 14.53 8.72 -13.13
CA GLY A 227 13.22 8.20 -12.83
C GLY A 227 12.74 8.73 -11.49
N TYR A 228 11.54 9.25 -11.44
CA TYR A 228 10.88 9.72 -10.23
C TYR A 228 9.60 8.93 -10.00
N TYR A 229 9.33 8.57 -8.74
CA TYR A 229 8.13 7.86 -8.32
C TYR A 229 7.54 8.56 -7.10
N GLU A 230 6.22 8.77 -7.12
CA GLU A 230 5.49 9.38 -6.01
C GLU A 230 4.16 8.65 -5.75
N THR A 231 3.81 8.52 -4.47
CA THR A 231 2.47 8.17 -4.02
C THR A 231 1.73 9.44 -3.61
N ILE A 232 0.43 9.53 -3.92
CA ILE A 232 -0.37 10.71 -3.64
C ILE A 232 -1.50 10.33 -2.68
N GLY A 233 -1.63 11.07 -1.58
CA GLY A 233 -2.66 10.86 -0.56
C GLY A 233 -4.06 11.16 -1.08
N GLY A 234 -5.07 10.74 -0.33
CA GLY A 234 -6.48 11.01 -0.62
C GLY A 234 -7.31 11.06 0.64
N GLY A 235 -8.61 10.83 0.55
CA GLY A 235 -9.49 10.82 1.71
C GLY A 235 -9.44 9.50 2.45
N SER A 236 -9.38 9.51 3.79
CA SER A 236 -9.62 8.29 4.57
C SER A 236 -11.12 8.06 4.78
N GLY A 237 -11.51 6.78 4.94
CA GLY A 237 -12.85 6.41 5.33
C GLY A 237 -13.21 6.91 6.72
N ALA A 238 -14.49 7.19 6.94
CA ALA A 238 -15.02 7.49 8.27
C ALA A 238 -15.27 6.21 9.08
N THR A 239 -15.27 6.34 10.39
CA THR A 239 -15.56 5.26 11.34
C THR A 239 -16.84 5.57 12.14
N VAL A 240 -17.20 4.67 13.04
CA VAL A 240 -18.35 4.87 13.96
C VAL A 240 -18.19 6.10 14.84
N ASP A 241 -16.95 6.45 15.19
CA ASP A 241 -16.63 7.50 16.17
C ASP A 241 -16.08 8.79 15.55
N GLN A 242 -15.52 8.73 14.35
CA GLN A 242 -14.75 9.84 13.79
C GLN A 242 -14.97 10.03 12.29
N PRO A 243 -14.94 11.29 11.80
CA PRO A 243 -14.89 11.58 10.38
C PRO A 243 -13.56 11.12 9.77
N GLY A 244 -13.57 10.91 8.46
CA GLY A 244 -12.35 10.65 7.71
C GLY A 244 -11.45 11.88 7.64
N ALA A 245 -10.14 11.64 7.63
CA ALA A 245 -9.12 12.68 7.47
C ALA A 245 -8.93 13.05 5.99
N ASP A 246 -8.71 14.35 5.73
CA ASP A 246 -8.51 14.90 4.40
C ASP A 246 -7.05 14.71 3.95
N ALA A 247 -6.84 14.35 2.68
CA ALA A 247 -5.55 14.40 2.00
C ALA A 247 -4.41 13.66 2.73
N VAL A 248 -4.66 12.42 3.16
CA VAL A 248 -3.72 11.60 3.91
C VAL A 248 -3.29 10.35 3.15
N HIS A 249 -2.11 9.86 3.44
CA HIS A 249 -1.71 8.51 3.08
C HIS A 249 -2.39 7.52 4.03
N THR A 250 -3.06 6.51 3.48
CA THR A 250 -3.84 5.55 4.25
C THR A 250 -3.23 4.16 4.24
N HIS A 251 -3.55 3.38 5.28
CA HIS A 251 -3.32 1.94 5.40
C HIS A 251 -1.86 1.50 5.10
N MET A 252 -1.66 0.79 3.98
CA MET A 252 -0.37 0.20 3.61
C MET A 252 0.63 1.23 3.05
N THR A 253 0.25 2.51 2.97
CA THR A 253 1.13 3.58 2.49
C THR A 253 2.03 4.07 3.61
N ASN A 254 3.34 3.93 3.44
CA ASN A 254 4.36 4.32 4.43
C ASN A 254 5.30 5.42 3.92
N THR A 255 4.93 6.10 2.85
CA THR A 255 5.72 7.17 2.22
C THR A 255 5.21 8.55 2.61
N ARG A 256 5.99 9.57 2.30
CA ARG A 256 5.59 10.98 2.35
C ARG A 256 5.56 11.54 0.95
N ILE A 257 4.71 12.55 0.73
CA ILE A 257 4.69 13.28 -0.50
C ILE A 257 5.94 14.20 -0.57
N THR A 258 6.50 14.35 -1.76
CA THR A 258 7.68 15.21 -1.94
C THR A 258 7.27 16.67 -1.82
N ASP A 259 8.06 17.43 -1.08
CA ASP A 259 7.92 18.87 -0.94
C ASP A 259 8.01 19.57 -2.30
N PRO A 260 7.12 20.53 -2.60
CA PRO A 260 7.09 21.23 -3.88
C PRO A 260 8.42 21.86 -4.30
N GLU A 261 9.12 22.50 -3.39
CA GLU A 261 10.39 23.18 -3.68
C GLU A 261 11.50 22.18 -4.02
N ILE A 262 11.54 21.06 -3.28
CA ILE A 262 12.47 19.96 -3.58
C ILE A 262 12.16 19.34 -4.95
N LEU A 263 10.87 19.12 -5.25
CA LEU A 263 10.42 18.55 -6.52
C LEU A 263 10.85 19.43 -7.69
N GLU A 264 10.56 20.74 -7.64
CA GLU A 264 10.87 21.72 -8.69
C GLU A 264 12.36 21.97 -8.84
N SER A 265 13.15 21.89 -7.75
CA SER A 265 14.60 22.06 -7.81
C SER A 265 15.33 20.88 -8.45
N ARG A 266 14.76 19.67 -8.38
CA ARG A 266 15.40 18.44 -8.84
C ARG A 266 14.91 17.97 -10.20
N LEU A 267 13.65 18.28 -10.54
CA LEU A 267 13.01 17.75 -11.73
C LEU A 267 12.56 18.88 -12.68
N PRO A 268 12.54 18.65 -13.98
CA PRO A 268 12.09 19.64 -14.97
C PRO A 268 10.56 19.70 -15.02
N ILE A 269 9.97 19.98 -13.88
CA ILE A 269 8.50 20.11 -13.70
C ILE A 269 8.21 21.31 -12.80
N ARG A 270 6.98 21.80 -12.82
CA ARG A 270 6.45 22.81 -11.92
C ARG A 270 5.15 22.34 -11.32
N LEU A 271 4.99 22.47 -10.01
CA LEU A 271 3.75 22.13 -9.30
C LEU A 271 2.82 23.36 -9.30
N ARG A 272 1.83 23.37 -10.17
CA ARG A 272 0.87 24.48 -10.33
C ARG A 272 -0.18 24.54 -9.23
N ARG A 273 -0.55 23.37 -8.69
CA ARG A 273 -1.57 23.27 -7.65
C ARG A 273 -1.28 22.08 -6.73
N PHE A 274 -1.40 22.33 -5.44
CA PHE A 274 -1.39 21.33 -4.38
C PHE A 274 -2.44 21.76 -3.36
N ALA A 275 -3.60 21.08 -3.34
CA ALA A 275 -4.75 21.51 -2.56
C ALA A 275 -5.64 20.34 -2.15
N ILE A 276 -6.44 20.53 -1.10
CA ILE A 276 -7.51 19.58 -0.74
C ILE A 276 -8.63 19.68 -1.80
N ARG A 277 -9.06 18.52 -2.30
CA ARG A 277 -10.21 18.38 -3.21
C ARG A 277 -11.50 18.46 -2.42
N GLN A 278 -11.96 19.66 -2.18
CA GLN A 278 -13.16 19.93 -1.38
C GLN A 278 -14.39 19.14 -1.86
N GLN A 279 -15.25 18.71 -0.92
CA GLN A 279 -16.50 17.99 -1.19
C GLN A 279 -16.31 16.66 -1.96
N SER A 280 -15.15 16.01 -1.83
CA SER A 280 -14.90 14.69 -2.42
C SER A 280 -15.15 13.53 -1.44
N GLY A 281 -15.15 13.78 -0.14
CA GLY A 281 -15.53 12.80 0.89
C GLY A 281 -17.03 12.49 0.86
N GLY A 282 -17.39 11.23 1.10
CA GLY A 282 -18.77 10.77 1.21
C GLY A 282 -19.49 11.37 2.42
N SER A 283 -20.76 11.75 2.26
CA SER A 283 -21.58 12.24 3.37
C SER A 283 -22.05 11.11 4.27
N GLY A 284 -22.38 11.46 5.53
CA GLY A 284 -22.87 10.53 6.54
C GLY A 284 -22.99 11.23 7.89
N LYS A 285 -23.30 10.48 8.96
CA LYS A 285 -23.17 10.97 10.35
C LYS A 285 -21.74 11.47 10.57
N HIS A 286 -20.78 10.69 10.09
CA HIS A 286 -19.38 11.09 9.97
C HIS A 286 -19.01 11.12 8.50
N ARG A 287 -18.54 12.26 7.99
CA ARG A 287 -18.12 12.41 6.61
C ARG A 287 -16.82 11.64 6.34
N GLY A 288 -16.66 11.09 5.16
CA GLY A 288 -15.37 10.65 4.65
C GLY A 288 -14.41 11.83 4.44
N GLY A 289 -13.12 11.56 4.46
CA GLY A 289 -12.08 12.54 4.19
C GLY A 289 -12.09 13.00 2.73
N ASN A 290 -11.68 14.23 2.49
CA ASN A 290 -11.49 14.74 1.13
C ASN A 290 -10.18 14.24 0.51
N GLY A 291 -10.19 14.01 -0.80
CA GLY A 291 -8.99 13.77 -1.59
C GLY A 291 -8.14 15.03 -1.76
N MET A 292 -7.14 14.93 -2.63
CA MET A 292 -6.29 16.08 -2.97
C MET A 292 -6.26 16.31 -4.48
N ILE A 293 -5.83 17.51 -4.86
CA ILE A 293 -5.55 17.92 -6.23
C ILE A 293 -4.06 18.17 -6.32
N ARG A 294 -3.40 17.52 -7.28
CA ARG A 294 -2.00 17.75 -7.59
C ARG A 294 -1.87 17.99 -9.09
N GLU A 295 -1.42 19.19 -9.47
CA GLU A 295 -1.29 19.63 -10.86
C GLU A 295 0.18 19.92 -11.17
N PHE A 296 0.71 19.16 -12.13
CA PHE A 296 2.09 19.26 -12.61
C PHE A 296 2.11 19.89 -14.00
N GLU A 297 3.01 20.83 -14.25
CA GLU A 297 3.38 21.31 -15.57
C GLU A 297 4.75 20.75 -15.93
N PHE A 298 4.90 20.20 -17.13
CA PHE A 298 6.16 19.65 -17.63
C PHE A 298 6.94 20.73 -18.38
N LEU A 299 8.25 20.83 -18.08
CA LEU A 299 9.12 21.87 -18.68
C LEU A 299 9.94 21.34 -19.86
N LYS A 300 9.90 20.04 -20.11
CA LYS A 300 10.48 19.36 -21.27
C LYS A 300 9.70 18.08 -21.60
N PRO A 301 9.97 17.44 -22.75
CA PRO A 301 9.38 16.12 -23.03
C PRO A 301 9.80 15.06 -21.98
N LEU A 302 8.82 14.35 -21.44
CA LEU A 302 8.99 13.31 -20.42
C LEU A 302 8.04 12.14 -20.68
N VAL A 303 8.36 10.97 -20.15
CA VAL A 303 7.42 9.85 -20.06
C VAL A 303 6.79 9.87 -18.68
N ILE A 304 5.47 9.83 -18.63
CA ILE A 304 4.71 9.66 -17.41
C ILE A 304 3.97 8.33 -17.42
N SER A 305 3.83 7.73 -16.24
CA SER A 305 2.99 6.55 -16.05
C SER A 305 2.15 6.75 -14.79
N LEU A 306 0.87 6.46 -14.91
CA LEU A 306 -0.08 6.43 -13.81
C LEU A 306 -0.42 4.99 -13.48
N LEU A 307 -0.37 4.65 -12.21
CA LEU A 307 -0.86 3.40 -11.65
C LEU A 307 -1.78 3.78 -10.49
N THR A 308 -3.07 3.92 -10.81
CA THR A 308 -4.08 4.46 -9.90
C THR A 308 -5.32 3.55 -9.90
N GLY A 309 -6.18 3.71 -8.90
CA GLY A 309 -7.45 3.00 -8.78
C GLY A 309 -8.57 3.96 -8.35
N ARG A 310 -9.78 3.42 -8.15
CA ARG A 310 -10.97 4.19 -7.77
C ARG A 310 -11.29 5.33 -8.76
N ARG A 311 -11.13 5.07 -10.05
CA ARG A 311 -11.48 6.04 -11.10
C ARG A 311 -12.89 5.80 -11.65
N ASN A 312 -13.37 4.54 -11.57
CA ASN A 312 -14.70 4.17 -12.04
C ASN A 312 -15.72 4.13 -10.89
N VAL A 313 -15.31 3.61 -9.73
CA VAL A 313 -16.18 3.46 -8.54
C VAL A 313 -15.52 4.12 -7.34
N GLY A 314 -16.24 5.03 -6.68
CA GLY A 314 -15.76 5.70 -5.48
C GLY A 314 -15.62 4.75 -4.27
N PRO A 315 -14.83 5.11 -3.26
CA PRO A 315 -14.74 4.38 -2.01
C PRO A 315 -16.10 4.25 -1.33
N TYR A 316 -16.50 3.03 -0.96
CA TYR A 316 -17.82 2.77 -0.38
C TYR A 316 -18.02 3.45 0.97
N GLY A 317 -19.27 3.90 1.24
CA GLY A 317 -19.71 4.31 2.57
C GLY A 317 -20.27 3.14 3.37
N MET A 318 -20.36 3.29 4.69
CA MET A 318 -20.84 2.24 5.60
C MET A 318 -22.08 2.67 6.38
N LEU A 319 -22.96 1.70 6.67
CA LEU A 319 -24.13 1.82 7.54
C LEU A 319 -25.05 3.04 7.20
N GLY A 320 -25.19 3.33 5.91
CA GLY A 320 -26.02 4.42 5.37
C GLY A 320 -25.24 5.70 5.07
N GLY A 321 -23.93 5.73 5.29
CA GLY A 321 -23.03 6.74 4.73
C GLY A 321 -22.87 6.57 3.22
N GLN A 322 -22.61 7.68 2.53
CA GLN A 322 -22.45 7.71 1.08
C GLN A 322 -21.01 7.41 0.66
N ALA A 323 -20.86 6.94 -0.57
CA ALA A 323 -19.53 6.74 -1.15
C ALA A 323 -18.79 8.08 -1.32
N GLY A 324 -17.46 8.05 -1.22
CA GLY A 324 -16.59 9.14 -1.64
C GLY A 324 -16.60 9.30 -3.16
N LYS A 325 -16.27 10.50 -3.67
CA LYS A 325 -16.12 10.71 -5.11
C LYS A 325 -14.93 9.93 -5.65
N PRO A 326 -15.06 9.30 -6.82
CA PRO A 326 -13.93 8.65 -7.48
C PRO A 326 -12.86 9.69 -7.86
N GLY A 327 -11.62 9.22 -8.05
CA GLY A 327 -10.54 10.05 -8.55
C GLY A 327 -10.67 10.36 -10.04
N THR A 328 -9.90 11.33 -10.51
CA THR A 328 -9.83 11.71 -11.93
C THR A 328 -8.41 12.05 -12.32
N ASN A 329 -7.98 11.63 -13.50
CA ASN A 329 -6.70 11.99 -14.08
C ASN A 329 -6.96 12.77 -15.37
N LEU A 330 -6.41 13.98 -15.50
CA LEU A 330 -6.60 14.84 -16.68
C LEU A 330 -5.24 15.25 -17.25
N LEU A 331 -5.12 15.19 -18.56
CA LEU A 331 -4.01 15.80 -19.30
C LEU A 331 -4.53 17.02 -20.05
N VAL A 332 -3.89 18.16 -19.83
CA VAL A 332 -4.18 19.40 -20.51
C VAL A 332 -3.00 19.73 -21.44
N SER A 333 -3.27 19.81 -22.74
CA SER A 333 -2.32 20.15 -23.79
C SER A 333 -2.83 21.35 -24.57
N GLY A 334 -2.25 22.52 -24.38
CA GLY A 334 -2.77 23.76 -24.93
C GLY A 334 -4.18 24.07 -24.45
N GLN A 335 -5.16 24.03 -25.33
CA GLN A 335 -6.59 24.23 -25.02
C GLN A 335 -7.37 22.91 -24.85
N ASP A 336 -6.75 21.79 -25.18
CA ASP A 336 -7.38 20.48 -25.10
C ASP A 336 -7.22 19.85 -23.71
N THR A 337 -8.30 19.23 -23.24
CA THR A 337 -8.30 18.46 -21.98
C THR A 337 -8.77 17.05 -22.26
N LYS A 338 -7.93 16.09 -21.92
CA LYS A 338 -8.20 14.65 -22.07
C LYS A 338 -8.31 13.98 -20.71
N VAL A 339 -9.40 13.23 -20.49
CA VAL A 339 -9.51 12.32 -19.34
C VAL A 339 -8.63 11.11 -19.61
N LEU A 340 -7.74 10.79 -18.67
CA LEU A 340 -6.87 9.63 -18.72
C LEU A 340 -7.48 8.47 -17.91
N GLY A 341 -7.17 7.24 -18.34
CA GLY A 341 -7.51 6.05 -17.57
C GLY A 341 -6.77 5.95 -16.25
N ALA A 342 -7.19 4.97 -15.44
CA ALA A 342 -6.54 4.65 -14.16
C ALA A 342 -5.07 4.26 -14.34
N ASN A 343 -4.79 3.47 -15.38
CA ASN A 343 -3.47 2.95 -15.71
C ASN A 343 -3.11 3.35 -17.12
N VAL A 344 -2.14 4.23 -17.25
CA VAL A 344 -1.71 4.76 -18.54
C VAL A 344 -0.23 5.12 -18.52
N SER A 345 0.44 4.93 -19.65
CA SER A 345 1.80 5.43 -19.88
C SER A 345 1.79 6.22 -21.19
N LEU A 346 2.32 7.45 -21.17
CA LEU A 346 2.35 8.32 -22.32
C LEU A 346 3.52 9.31 -22.25
N THR A 347 3.85 9.89 -23.39
CA THR A 347 4.81 10.99 -23.47
C THR A 347 4.07 12.32 -23.39
N VAL A 348 4.59 13.23 -22.59
CA VAL A 348 4.16 14.62 -22.44
C VAL A 348 5.22 15.54 -23.05
N VAL A 349 4.83 16.76 -23.45
CA VAL A 349 5.74 17.78 -23.96
C VAL A 349 5.79 18.99 -23.05
N ALA A 350 6.75 19.89 -23.28
CA ALA A 350 6.84 21.13 -22.52
C ALA A 350 5.52 21.94 -22.61
N GLY A 351 5.02 22.41 -21.47
CA GLY A 351 3.75 23.14 -21.35
C GLY A 351 2.51 22.25 -21.10
N ASP A 352 2.60 20.93 -21.30
CA ASP A 352 1.51 20.03 -20.90
C ASP A 352 1.33 20.04 -19.38
N ARG A 353 0.09 19.86 -18.93
CA ARG A 353 -0.23 19.75 -17.50
C ARG A 353 -0.96 18.45 -17.18
N LEU A 354 -0.49 17.75 -16.16
CA LEU A 354 -1.18 16.59 -15.58
C LEU A 354 -1.88 17.02 -14.31
N ILE A 355 -3.19 16.79 -14.23
CA ILE A 355 -4.00 17.05 -13.04
C ILE A 355 -4.46 15.70 -12.48
N ILE A 356 -4.07 15.40 -11.24
CA ILE A 356 -4.51 14.22 -10.51
C ILE A 356 -5.41 14.69 -9.38
N GLU A 357 -6.68 14.32 -9.47
CA GLU A 357 -7.66 14.46 -8.40
C GLU A 357 -7.85 13.11 -7.72
N THR A 358 -7.41 13.01 -6.47
CA THR A 358 -7.48 11.72 -5.76
C THR A 358 -8.88 11.47 -5.20
N PRO A 359 -9.26 10.20 -4.95
CA PRO A 359 -10.55 9.86 -4.36
C PRO A 359 -10.74 10.44 -2.96
N GLY A 360 -11.99 10.77 -2.63
CA GLY A 360 -12.39 10.95 -1.24
C GLY A 360 -12.60 9.62 -0.53
N GLY A 361 -12.66 9.61 0.80
CA GLY A 361 -13.07 8.46 1.59
C GLY A 361 -14.58 8.31 1.69
N GLY A 362 -15.09 7.12 2.02
CA GLY A 362 -16.50 6.86 2.28
C GLY A 362 -16.98 7.45 3.60
N GLY A 363 -18.25 7.85 3.66
CA GLY A 363 -18.93 8.32 4.88
C GLY A 363 -19.45 7.17 5.74
N TRP A 364 -19.74 7.44 6.98
CA TRP A 364 -20.26 6.48 7.95
C TRP A 364 -21.58 6.90 8.55
N GLY A 365 -22.55 5.97 8.62
CA GLY A 365 -23.85 6.18 9.22
C GLY A 365 -24.75 7.14 8.45
N LYS A 366 -26.05 7.10 8.70
CA LYS A 366 -26.99 8.04 8.09
C LYS A 366 -26.73 9.46 8.57
N ALA A 367 -26.71 10.42 7.66
CA ALA A 367 -26.69 11.83 8.04
C ALA A 367 -27.93 12.15 8.88
N THR A 368 -27.74 12.79 10.00
CA THR A 368 -28.86 13.43 10.73
C THR A 368 -29.35 14.61 9.90
N GLN A 369 -30.65 14.62 9.64
CA GLN A 369 -31.32 15.75 8.96
C GLN A 369 -31.20 17.02 9.77
#